data_117aa9ff08042085be9cce2c80a51fb5
#
_entry.id   117aa9ff08042085be9cce2c80a51fb5
#
_cell.length_a   1.000
_cell.length_b   1.000
_cell.length_c   1.000
_cell.angle_alpha   90.00
_cell.angle_beta   90.00
_cell.angle_gamma   90.00
#
_symmetry.space_group_name_H-M   'P 1'
#
loop_
_entity.id
_entity.type
_entity.pdbx_description
1 polymer ?
#
loop_
_entity_poly.entity_id
_entity_poly.type
_entity_poly.pdbx_seq_one_letter_code
_entity_poly.pdbx_strand_id
1 'polypeptide(L)'
;MKVTSAIANKMIKKYQQEIDMLDSVIRQNAVFDAAINEKIEDARPDFDFEKTYNEIRNLEEKIVELKHHLNVFNTKTEIEIDCKKFTIDKLLVYVAQLNKNLFKIGSYVECPVKKRLANNGNLIEYRHINFSHDFVKNEHERLSELVNEILVKLDTVNNTVEFEIPDNLS
;
A
#
# COMPACT_ATOMS: atom_id res chain seq x y z
N MET A 1 -11.33 -22.03 -3.41
CA MET A 1 -12.25 -21.35 -2.46
C MET A 1 -12.56 -19.94 -2.93
N LYS A 2 -13.65 -19.32 -2.37
CA LYS A 2 -14.00 -17.91 -2.66
C LYS A 2 -13.51 -17.00 -1.54
N VAL A 3 -12.90 -15.89 -1.91
CA VAL A 3 -12.38 -14.88 -0.96
C VAL A 3 -12.64 -13.47 -1.48
N THR A 4 -12.71 -12.50 -0.56
CA THR A 4 -12.69 -11.07 -0.92
C THR A 4 -11.25 -10.56 -0.98
N SER A 5 -11.03 -9.39 -1.63
CA SER A 5 -9.71 -8.75 -1.65
C SER A 5 -9.16 -8.48 -0.24
N ALA A 6 -10.04 -8.12 0.69
CA ALA A 6 -9.66 -7.91 2.10
C ALA A 6 -9.15 -9.20 2.76
N ILE A 7 -9.79 -10.35 2.49
CA ILE A 7 -9.37 -11.65 3.00
C ILE A 7 -8.04 -12.07 2.35
N ALA A 8 -7.91 -11.96 1.01
CA ALA A 8 -6.68 -12.28 0.30
C ALA A 8 -5.48 -11.48 0.84
N ASN A 9 -5.65 -10.17 1.08
CA ASN A 9 -4.60 -9.33 1.66
C ASN A 9 -4.25 -9.74 3.11
N LYS A 10 -5.22 -10.19 3.93
CA LYS A 10 -4.94 -10.73 5.27
C LYS A 10 -4.14 -12.03 5.20
N MET A 11 -4.43 -12.91 4.23
CA MET A 11 -3.67 -14.14 4.01
C MET A 11 -2.22 -13.83 3.60
N ILE A 12 -2.02 -12.92 2.65
CA ILE A 12 -0.68 -12.46 2.23
C ILE A 12 0.11 -11.93 3.45
N LYS A 13 -0.53 -11.08 4.27
CA LYS A 13 0.11 -10.54 5.47
C LYS A 13 0.47 -11.62 6.49
N LYS A 14 -0.40 -12.64 6.67
CA LYS A 14 -0.13 -13.77 7.55
C LYS A 14 1.10 -14.55 7.07
N TYR A 15 1.17 -14.90 5.78
CA TYR A 15 2.33 -15.61 5.23
C TYR A 15 3.62 -14.80 5.32
N GLN A 16 3.56 -13.48 5.11
CA GLN A 16 4.73 -12.62 5.30
C GLN A 16 5.22 -12.65 6.75
N GLN A 17 4.32 -12.64 7.73
CA GLN A 17 4.68 -12.76 9.14
C GLN A 17 5.29 -14.13 9.48
N GLU A 18 4.82 -15.22 8.87
CA GLU A 18 5.39 -16.55 9.02
C GLU A 18 6.81 -16.62 8.44
N ILE A 19 7.03 -16.00 7.26
CA ILE A 19 8.37 -15.86 6.65
C ILE A 19 9.31 -15.09 7.58
N ASP A 20 8.86 -13.93 8.11
CA ASP A 20 9.68 -13.11 9.01
C ASP A 20 10.09 -13.89 10.29
N MET A 21 9.21 -14.74 10.81
CA MET A 21 9.51 -15.64 11.93
C MET A 21 10.56 -16.69 11.55
N LEU A 22 10.38 -17.39 10.42
CA LEU A 22 11.32 -18.42 9.94
C LEU A 22 12.69 -17.82 9.64
N ASP A 23 12.75 -16.63 9.03
CA ASP A 23 13.97 -15.88 8.79
C ASP A 23 14.69 -15.52 10.12
N SER A 24 13.93 -15.22 11.17
CA SER A 24 14.49 -15.00 12.50
C SER A 24 15.11 -16.29 13.07
N VAL A 25 14.44 -17.44 12.89
CA VAL A 25 14.97 -18.75 13.30
C VAL A 25 16.27 -19.08 12.55
N ILE A 26 16.30 -18.85 11.23
CA ILE A 26 17.53 -19.01 10.43
C ILE A 26 18.65 -18.15 10.97
N ARG A 27 18.41 -16.84 11.18
CA ARG A 27 19.42 -15.92 11.69
C ARG A 27 20.01 -16.29 13.06
N GLN A 28 19.18 -16.92 13.90
CA GLN A 28 19.62 -17.32 15.24
C GLN A 28 20.41 -18.64 15.27
N ASN A 29 20.16 -19.55 14.31
CA ASN A 29 20.63 -20.92 14.39
C ASN A 29 21.56 -21.34 13.24
N ALA A 30 21.61 -20.58 12.14
CA ALA A 30 22.41 -20.94 10.97
C ALA A 30 23.94 -20.90 11.23
N VAL A 31 24.35 -20.10 12.21
CA VAL A 31 25.74 -19.96 12.64
C VAL A 31 25.76 -20.05 14.16
N PHE A 32 26.68 -20.82 14.72
CA PHE A 32 26.85 -20.99 16.17
C PHE A 32 28.32 -20.99 16.55
N ASP A 33 28.59 -20.62 17.78
CA ASP A 33 29.94 -20.60 18.35
C ASP A 33 30.16 -21.83 19.23
N ALA A 34 31.36 -22.40 19.18
CA ALA A 34 31.79 -23.49 20.06
C ALA A 34 33.16 -23.16 20.62
N ALA A 35 33.38 -23.43 21.90
CA ALA A 35 34.70 -23.27 22.53
C ALA A 35 35.70 -24.30 22.02
N ILE A 36 37.00 -23.97 22.05
CA ILE A 36 38.06 -24.85 21.51
C ILE A 36 38.11 -26.24 22.18
N ASN A 37 37.60 -26.34 23.42
CA ASN A 37 37.52 -27.58 24.20
C ASN A 37 36.13 -28.22 24.21
N GLU A 38 35.19 -27.66 23.47
CA GLU A 38 33.80 -28.14 23.36
C GLU A 38 33.65 -29.00 22.10
N LYS A 39 32.86 -30.05 22.20
CA LYS A 39 32.52 -30.83 21.00
C LYS A 39 31.53 -30.04 20.19
N ILE A 40 31.82 -29.86 18.91
CA ILE A 40 30.95 -29.12 17.94
C ILE A 40 29.53 -29.67 17.91
N GLU A 41 29.39 -30.99 18.02
CA GLU A 41 28.11 -31.68 18.02
C GLU A 41 27.24 -31.31 19.22
N ASP A 42 27.86 -31.06 20.39
CA ASP A 42 27.14 -30.70 21.60
C ASP A 42 26.73 -29.21 21.63
N ALA A 43 27.51 -28.36 20.95
CA ALA A 43 27.21 -26.92 20.79
C ALA A 43 26.22 -26.62 19.64
N ARG A 44 26.07 -27.59 18.69
CA ARG A 44 25.24 -27.36 17.51
C ARG A 44 23.75 -27.27 17.85
N PRO A 45 23.05 -26.18 17.45
CA PRO A 45 21.60 -26.09 17.57
C PRO A 45 20.90 -27.22 16.82
N ASP A 46 19.80 -27.74 17.38
CA ASP A 46 18.89 -28.64 16.68
C ASP A 46 18.07 -27.85 15.65
N PHE A 47 18.67 -27.62 14.48
CA PHE A 47 18.15 -26.77 13.44
C PHE A 47 18.44 -27.35 12.06
N ASP A 48 17.38 -27.45 11.23
CA ASP A 48 17.45 -27.90 9.84
C ASP A 48 17.25 -26.69 8.91
N PHE A 49 18.37 -26.19 8.39
CA PHE A 49 18.38 -25.05 7.47
C PHE A 49 17.58 -25.33 6.18
N GLU A 50 17.78 -26.50 5.55
CA GLU A 50 17.16 -26.82 4.27
C GLU A 50 15.64 -26.93 4.41
N LYS A 51 15.19 -27.57 5.47
CA LYS A 51 13.75 -27.66 5.77
C LYS A 51 13.14 -26.28 5.97
N THR A 52 13.73 -25.45 6.82
CA THR A 52 13.22 -24.09 7.13
C THR A 52 13.24 -23.22 5.88
N TYR A 53 14.28 -23.28 5.08
CA TYR A 53 14.39 -22.53 3.83
C TYR A 53 13.33 -22.97 2.79
N ASN A 54 13.05 -24.27 2.69
CA ASN A 54 12.01 -24.78 1.80
C ASN A 54 10.60 -24.36 2.28
N GLU A 55 10.36 -24.27 3.60
CA GLU A 55 9.11 -23.74 4.14
C GLU A 55 8.92 -22.26 3.73
N ILE A 56 9.95 -21.44 3.82
CA ILE A 56 9.92 -20.04 3.35
C ILE A 56 9.55 -19.97 1.87
N ARG A 57 10.24 -20.76 1.01
CA ARG A 57 9.95 -20.78 -0.42
C ARG A 57 8.50 -21.16 -0.74
N ASN A 58 7.96 -22.12 -0.04
CA ASN A 58 6.56 -22.53 -0.21
C ASN A 58 5.58 -21.39 0.16
N LEU A 59 5.89 -20.63 1.20
CA LEU A 59 5.08 -19.45 1.59
C LEU A 59 5.22 -18.32 0.57
N GLU A 60 6.42 -18.08 0.04
CA GLU A 60 6.66 -17.10 -1.03
C GLU A 60 5.86 -17.45 -2.30
N GLU A 61 5.85 -18.71 -2.72
CA GLU A 61 5.06 -19.19 -3.84
C GLU A 61 3.55 -18.94 -3.61
N LYS A 62 3.03 -19.22 -2.41
CA LYS A 62 1.64 -18.90 -2.05
C LYS A 62 1.33 -17.41 -2.16
N ILE A 63 2.25 -16.53 -1.71
CA ILE A 63 2.11 -15.08 -1.83
C ILE A 63 2.07 -14.65 -3.29
N VAL A 64 2.92 -15.21 -4.15
CA VAL A 64 2.95 -14.92 -5.59
C VAL A 64 1.62 -15.26 -6.24
N GLU A 65 1.10 -16.46 -5.99
CA GLU A 65 -0.18 -16.92 -6.53
C GLU A 65 -1.36 -16.06 -6.04
N LEU A 66 -1.43 -15.76 -4.73
CA LEU A 66 -2.48 -14.89 -4.19
C LEU A 66 -2.45 -13.49 -4.81
N LYS A 67 -1.28 -12.89 -4.96
CA LYS A 67 -1.12 -11.58 -5.61
C LYS A 67 -1.52 -11.63 -7.09
N HIS A 68 -1.20 -12.72 -7.79
CA HIS A 68 -1.62 -12.90 -9.17
C HIS A 68 -3.14 -12.93 -9.30
N HIS A 69 -3.83 -13.76 -8.50
CA HIS A 69 -5.30 -13.85 -8.52
C HIS A 69 -5.96 -12.51 -8.15
N LEU A 70 -5.41 -11.79 -7.17
CA LEU A 70 -5.87 -10.45 -6.80
C LEU A 70 -5.70 -9.43 -7.94
N ASN A 71 -4.57 -9.47 -8.65
CA ASN A 71 -4.33 -8.61 -9.81
C ASN A 71 -5.32 -8.92 -10.95
N VAL A 72 -5.56 -10.20 -11.24
CA VAL A 72 -6.57 -10.60 -12.23
C VAL A 72 -7.96 -10.12 -11.85
N PHE A 73 -8.33 -10.22 -10.58
CA PHE A 73 -9.58 -9.68 -10.07
C PHE A 73 -9.66 -8.16 -10.26
N ASN A 74 -8.62 -7.42 -9.89
CA ASN A 74 -8.56 -5.96 -10.01
C ASN A 74 -8.67 -5.46 -11.46
N THR A 75 -8.15 -6.21 -12.43
CA THR A 75 -8.20 -5.84 -13.86
C THR A 75 -9.55 -6.19 -14.51
N LYS A 76 -10.35 -7.06 -13.92
CA LYS A 76 -11.64 -7.51 -14.46
C LYS A 76 -12.85 -6.87 -13.79
N THR A 77 -12.71 -6.49 -12.52
CA THR A 77 -13.84 -5.95 -11.74
C THR A 77 -13.99 -4.46 -12.00
N GLU A 78 -15.19 -4.06 -12.44
CA GLU A 78 -15.53 -2.68 -12.74
C GLU A 78 -16.30 -2.03 -11.60
N ILE A 79 -16.01 -0.75 -11.36
CA ILE A 79 -16.71 0.15 -10.43
C ILE A 79 -17.17 1.36 -11.21
N GLU A 80 -18.42 1.80 -10.99
CA GLU A 80 -18.98 3.00 -11.63
C GLU A 80 -18.76 4.22 -10.74
N ILE A 81 -18.11 5.26 -11.32
CA ILE A 81 -17.90 6.58 -10.75
C ILE A 81 -18.39 7.62 -11.77
N ASP A 82 -19.28 8.51 -11.38
CA ASP A 82 -19.84 9.57 -12.27
C ASP A 82 -20.31 9.01 -13.63
N CYS A 83 -21.09 7.93 -13.62
CA CYS A 83 -21.59 7.25 -14.82
C CYS A 83 -20.48 6.71 -15.76
N LYS A 84 -19.25 6.59 -15.29
CA LYS A 84 -18.13 5.98 -16.02
C LYS A 84 -17.66 4.72 -15.31
N LYS A 85 -17.37 3.68 -16.09
CA LYS A 85 -16.85 2.41 -15.59
C LYS A 85 -15.32 2.42 -15.57
N PHE A 86 -14.77 2.02 -14.46
CA PHE A 86 -13.34 1.88 -14.25
C PHE A 86 -13.06 0.50 -13.66
N THR A 87 -12.01 -0.16 -14.10
CA THR A 87 -11.50 -1.33 -13.40
C THR A 87 -10.81 -0.91 -12.09
N ILE A 88 -10.73 -1.80 -11.11
CA ILE A 88 -10.13 -1.47 -9.79
C ILE A 88 -8.69 -0.99 -9.94
N ASP A 89 -7.87 -1.68 -10.76
CA ASP A 89 -6.48 -1.27 -11.02
C ASP A 89 -6.38 0.15 -11.57
N LYS A 90 -7.27 0.50 -12.51
CA LYS A 90 -7.35 1.84 -13.10
C LYS A 90 -7.77 2.89 -12.08
N LEU A 91 -8.73 2.55 -11.19
CA LEU A 91 -9.15 3.44 -10.09
C LEU A 91 -8.04 3.68 -9.09
N LEU A 92 -7.25 2.66 -8.74
CA LEU A 92 -6.12 2.81 -7.82
C LEU A 92 -5.08 3.82 -8.36
N VAL A 93 -4.77 3.74 -9.67
CA VAL A 93 -3.89 4.71 -10.33
C VAL A 93 -4.54 6.10 -10.36
N TYR A 94 -5.84 6.17 -10.65
CA TYR A 94 -6.57 7.44 -10.72
C TYR A 94 -6.60 8.15 -9.36
N VAL A 95 -6.92 7.45 -8.28
CA VAL A 95 -6.88 8.00 -6.91
C VAL A 95 -5.49 8.51 -6.55
N ALA A 96 -4.43 7.81 -6.94
CA ALA A 96 -3.06 8.27 -6.71
C ALA A 96 -2.77 9.62 -7.42
N GLN A 97 -3.29 9.82 -8.64
CA GLN A 97 -3.18 11.10 -9.36
C GLN A 97 -4.06 12.19 -8.74
N LEU A 98 -5.30 11.85 -8.34
CA LEU A 98 -6.18 12.80 -7.65
C LEU A 98 -5.57 13.29 -6.34
N ASN A 99 -4.99 12.41 -5.53
CA ASN A 99 -4.31 12.79 -4.29
C ASN A 99 -3.10 13.72 -4.53
N LYS A 100 -2.32 13.50 -5.59
CA LYS A 100 -1.23 14.43 -5.97
C LYS A 100 -1.78 15.81 -6.34
N ASN A 101 -2.90 15.85 -7.08
CA ASN A 101 -3.54 17.10 -7.47
C ASN A 101 -4.16 17.81 -6.25
N LEU A 102 -4.80 17.05 -5.37
CA LEU A 102 -5.37 17.55 -4.11
C LEU A 102 -4.29 18.19 -3.23
N PHE A 103 -3.15 17.55 -3.08
CA PHE A 103 -2.01 18.09 -2.34
C PHE A 103 -1.49 19.40 -2.97
N LYS A 104 -1.35 19.42 -4.33
CA LYS A 104 -0.89 20.61 -5.04
C LYS A 104 -1.85 21.78 -4.86
N ILE A 105 -3.15 21.55 -5.09
CA ILE A 105 -4.15 22.61 -5.00
C ILE A 105 -4.34 23.08 -3.56
N GLY A 106 -4.27 22.14 -2.59
CA GLY A 106 -4.35 22.44 -1.16
C GLY A 106 -3.30 23.43 -0.69
N SER A 107 -2.09 23.39 -1.25
CA SER A 107 -1.03 24.36 -0.92
C SER A 107 -1.36 25.81 -1.31
N TYR A 108 -2.33 26.02 -2.21
CA TYR A 108 -2.77 27.34 -2.63
C TYR A 108 -4.02 27.84 -1.90
N VAL A 109 -4.80 26.95 -1.26
CA VAL A 109 -6.01 27.31 -0.51
C VAL A 109 -5.71 28.29 0.61
N GLU A 110 -4.59 28.09 1.31
CA GLU A 110 -4.18 28.93 2.44
C GLU A 110 -3.36 30.17 2.02
N CYS A 111 -3.10 30.35 0.72
CA CYS A 111 -2.35 31.50 0.25
C CYS A 111 -3.14 32.80 0.45
N PRO A 112 -2.62 33.77 1.20
CA PRO A 112 -3.30 35.04 1.35
C PRO A 112 -3.33 35.80 0.03
N VAL A 113 -4.48 36.41 -0.31
CA VAL A 113 -4.67 37.22 -1.53
C VAL A 113 -3.59 38.28 -1.69
N LYS A 114 -3.12 38.86 -0.56
CA LYS A 114 -2.04 39.83 -0.49
C LYS A 114 -1.24 39.61 0.78
N LYS A 115 0.08 39.52 0.66
CA LYS A 115 1.02 39.41 1.79
C LYS A 115 2.12 40.45 1.66
N ARG A 116 2.34 41.26 2.70
CA ARG A 116 3.48 42.18 2.75
C ARG A 116 4.77 41.37 2.87
N LEU A 117 5.74 41.69 2.03
CA LEU A 117 7.09 41.14 2.12
C LEU A 117 7.91 41.91 3.17
N ALA A 118 8.89 41.21 3.76
CA ALA A 118 9.84 41.89 4.65
C ALA A 118 10.63 42.93 3.84
N ASN A 119 10.86 44.12 4.46
CA ASN A 119 11.52 45.23 3.78
C ASN A 119 12.94 44.85 3.34
N ASN A 120 13.17 44.95 2.06
CA ASN A 120 14.51 45.08 1.47
C ASN A 120 14.78 46.56 1.17
N GLY A 121 15.29 47.31 2.17
CA GLY A 121 15.52 48.73 2.01
C GLY A 121 14.23 49.58 2.18
N ASN A 122 14.14 50.69 1.44
CA ASN A 122 13.04 51.69 1.55
C ASN A 122 11.80 51.33 0.70
N LEU A 123 11.79 50.19 0.02
CA LEU A 123 10.66 49.76 -0.82
C LEU A 123 9.72 48.82 -0.04
N ILE A 124 8.43 49.17 -0.06
CA ILE A 124 7.37 48.32 0.50
C ILE A 124 6.84 47.44 -0.65
N GLU A 125 7.10 46.15 -0.58
CA GLU A 125 6.64 45.16 -1.58
C GLU A 125 5.53 44.27 -1.01
N TYR A 126 4.62 43.87 -1.90
CA TYR A 126 3.57 42.90 -1.61
C TYR A 126 3.62 41.77 -2.58
N ARG A 127 3.46 40.56 -2.05
CA ARG A 127 3.18 39.36 -2.83
C ARG A 127 1.68 39.24 -3.04
N HIS A 128 1.27 39.04 -4.27
CA HIS A 128 -0.13 38.83 -4.63
C HIS A 128 -0.28 37.44 -5.24
N ILE A 129 -1.46 36.83 -5.08
CA ILE A 129 -1.81 35.63 -5.84
C ILE A 129 -2.14 36.01 -7.29
N ASN A 130 -1.86 35.11 -8.23
CA ASN A 130 -2.19 35.29 -9.65
C ASN A 130 -3.16 34.18 -10.11
N PHE A 131 -4.14 33.88 -9.27
CA PHE A 131 -5.20 32.90 -9.53
C PHE A 131 -6.47 33.29 -8.77
N SER A 132 -7.63 32.69 -9.17
CA SER A 132 -8.88 32.84 -8.43
C SER A 132 -8.85 32.00 -7.16
N HIS A 133 -8.94 32.64 -6.00
CA HIS A 133 -8.97 31.96 -4.70
C HIS A 133 -10.22 31.06 -4.57
N ASP A 134 -11.37 31.52 -5.06
CA ASP A 134 -12.62 30.77 -5.03
C ASP A 134 -12.53 29.51 -5.94
N PHE A 135 -11.90 29.64 -7.12
CA PHE A 135 -11.67 28.48 -7.99
C PHE A 135 -10.84 27.40 -7.29
N VAL A 136 -9.73 27.81 -6.66
CA VAL A 136 -8.82 26.90 -5.95
C VAL A 136 -9.54 26.20 -4.80
N LYS A 137 -10.34 26.94 -4.03
CA LYS A 137 -11.10 26.39 -2.91
C LYS A 137 -12.15 25.38 -3.39
N ASN A 138 -12.97 25.78 -4.37
CA ASN A 138 -14.02 24.92 -4.92
C ASN A 138 -13.43 23.64 -5.58
N GLU A 139 -12.31 23.77 -6.28
CA GLU A 139 -11.66 22.62 -6.91
C GLU A 139 -11.04 21.69 -5.87
N HIS A 140 -10.47 22.21 -4.77
CA HIS A 140 -9.99 21.42 -3.66
C HIS A 140 -11.12 20.61 -3.00
N GLU A 141 -12.26 21.24 -2.75
CA GLU A 141 -13.44 20.59 -2.18
C GLU A 141 -13.96 19.50 -3.12
N ARG A 142 -14.12 19.80 -4.41
CA ARG A 142 -14.57 18.85 -5.45
C ARG A 142 -13.64 17.62 -5.54
N LEU A 143 -12.33 17.82 -5.56
CA LEU A 143 -11.36 16.73 -5.60
C LEU A 143 -11.39 15.87 -4.34
N SER A 144 -11.57 16.51 -3.17
CA SER A 144 -11.68 15.81 -1.89
C SER A 144 -12.92 14.91 -1.85
N GLU A 145 -14.07 15.41 -2.29
CA GLU A 145 -15.33 14.65 -2.37
C GLU A 145 -15.18 13.45 -3.32
N LEU A 146 -14.62 13.68 -4.51
CA LEU A 146 -14.39 12.63 -5.50
C LEU A 146 -13.46 11.52 -4.97
N VAL A 147 -12.35 11.89 -4.31
CA VAL A 147 -11.44 10.91 -3.70
C VAL A 147 -12.17 10.09 -2.64
N ASN A 148 -12.94 10.72 -1.77
CA ASN A 148 -13.71 10.05 -0.73
C ASN A 148 -14.75 9.08 -1.32
N GLU A 149 -15.49 9.49 -2.36
CA GLU A 149 -16.46 8.63 -3.05
C GLU A 149 -15.77 7.36 -3.59
N ILE A 150 -14.65 7.54 -4.29
CA ILE A 150 -13.91 6.42 -4.87
C ILE A 150 -13.41 5.47 -3.79
N LEU A 151 -12.84 6.01 -2.69
CA LEU A 151 -12.31 5.19 -1.59
C LEU A 151 -13.42 4.36 -0.91
N VAL A 152 -14.60 4.95 -0.68
CA VAL A 152 -15.76 4.23 -0.10
C VAL A 152 -16.22 3.11 -1.01
N LYS A 153 -16.30 3.34 -2.33
CA LYS A 153 -16.69 2.31 -3.30
C LYS A 153 -15.64 1.19 -3.40
N LEU A 154 -14.37 1.55 -3.42
CA LEU A 154 -13.26 0.57 -3.40
C LEU A 154 -13.31 -0.29 -2.14
N ASP A 155 -13.51 0.32 -0.97
CA ASP A 155 -13.61 -0.40 0.30
C ASP A 155 -14.81 -1.36 0.32
N THR A 156 -15.96 -0.90 -0.19
CA THR A 156 -17.15 -1.75 -0.33
C THR A 156 -16.86 -2.97 -1.20
N VAL A 157 -16.27 -2.80 -2.38
CA VAL A 157 -15.94 -3.91 -3.29
C VAL A 157 -14.92 -4.84 -2.67
N ASN A 158 -13.88 -4.30 -2.05
CA ASN A 158 -12.83 -5.08 -1.39
C ASN A 158 -13.34 -5.98 -0.27
N ASN A 159 -14.44 -5.59 0.38
CA ASN A 159 -15.01 -6.34 1.50
C ASN A 159 -16.18 -7.24 1.11
N THR A 160 -16.84 -7.01 -0.04
CA THR A 160 -18.08 -7.71 -0.39
C THR A 160 -18.00 -8.56 -1.66
N VAL A 161 -17.16 -8.18 -2.62
CA VAL A 161 -17.06 -8.91 -3.89
C VAL A 161 -16.02 -10.03 -3.77
N GLU A 162 -16.46 -11.25 -4.03
CA GLU A 162 -15.63 -12.45 -3.96
C GLU A 162 -15.05 -12.83 -5.32
N PHE A 163 -13.87 -13.42 -5.30
CA PHE A 163 -13.23 -14.09 -6.43
C PHE A 163 -12.67 -15.45 -6.04
N GLU A 164 -12.42 -16.30 -7.02
CA GLU A 164 -11.96 -17.66 -6.79
C GLU A 164 -10.44 -17.71 -6.71
N ILE A 165 -9.94 -18.44 -5.71
CA ILE A 165 -8.53 -18.83 -5.58
C ILE A 165 -8.42 -20.36 -5.41
N PRO A 166 -7.28 -20.98 -5.76
CA PRO A 166 -7.01 -22.40 -5.48
C PRO A 166 -7.08 -22.73 -3.99
N ASP A 167 -7.59 -23.93 -3.66
CA ASP A 167 -7.78 -24.33 -2.26
C ASP A 167 -6.46 -24.56 -1.51
N ASN A 168 -5.37 -24.88 -2.20
CA ASN A 168 -4.04 -25.04 -1.63
C ASN A 168 -3.39 -23.73 -1.15
N LEU A 169 -4.06 -22.59 -1.36
CA LEU A 169 -3.62 -21.27 -0.88
C LEU A 169 -4.29 -20.86 0.45
N SER A 170 -5.07 -21.73 1.06
CA SER A 170 -5.75 -21.46 2.33
C SER A 170 -4.86 -21.78 3.55
#